data_23a818ddf53c4556f0d0f7e441f37747
#
_entry.id   23a818ddf53c4556f0d0f7e441f37747
#
_cell.length_a   1.000
_cell.length_b   1.000
_cell.length_c   1.000
_cell.angle_alpha   90.00
_cell.angle_beta   90.00
_cell.angle_gamma   90.00
#
_symmetry.space_group_name_H-M   'P 1'
#
loop_
_entity.id
_entity.type
_entity.pdbx_description
1 polymer ?
#
loop_
_entity_poly.entity_id
_entity_poly.type
_entity_poly.pdbx_seq_one_letter_code
_entity_poly.pdbx_strand_id
1 'polypeptide(L)'
;PAYELQLLRSMQRRGIPCFSDGARKLSAYGAPRLVLSALKCVNRGYNLNYIMDMLRTGLTGIEGGDIDLFENYALRCGIGGTGFKKPFDQEIPEKVRGFIISRIDNFHTAFVNAPTARDKAAALFAFMESMGLYDSINGLVGWLRAEGRHQLAEENAQVYRLMLTVLDQLHAIMGEGAVSARRFAAILEEGFDAYEISAIP
;
A
#
# COMPACT_ATOMS: atom_id res chain seq x y z
N PRO A 1 13.80 16.96 -7.99
CA PRO A 1 14.83 16.67 -8.99
C PRO A 1 15.48 15.32 -8.74
N ALA A 2 15.88 14.59 -9.81
CA ALA A 2 16.37 13.21 -9.73
C ALA A 2 17.61 13.02 -8.82
N TYR A 3 18.37 14.07 -8.57
CA TYR A 3 19.60 14.04 -7.77
C TYR A 3 19.39 14.24 -6.26
N GLU A 4 18.26 14.76 -5.83
CA GLU A 4 17.99 15.11 -4.42
C GLU A 4 18.03 13.87 -3.51
N LEU A 5 17.36 12.81 -3.90
CA LEU A 5 17.36 11.53 -3.16
C LEU A 5 18.75 10.89 -3.06
N GLN A 6 19.57 11.01 -4.13
CA GLN A 6 20.93 10.49 -4.13
C GLN A 6 21.84 11.32 -3.24
N LEU A 7 21.67 12.65 -3.25
CA LEU A 7 22.41 13.58 -2.40
C LEU A 7 22.09 13.34 -0.94
N LEU A 8 20.80 13.26 -0.57
CA LEU A 8 20.35 12.96 0.78
C LEU A 8 20.90 11.63 1.31
N ARG A 9 20.83 10.56 0.49
CA ARG A 9 21.42 9.26 0.85
C ARG A 9 22.93 9.33 1.06
N SER A 10 23.63 10.12 0.23
CA SER A 10 25.09 10.29 0.36
C SER A 10 25.47 11.07 1.61
N MET A 11 24.71 12.10 1.97
CA MET A 11 24.91 12.90 3.18
C MET A 11 24.60 12.08 4.43
N GLN A 12 23.48 11.34 4.45
CA GLN A 12 23.12 10.43 5.56
C GLN A 12 24.19 9.36 5.82
N ARG A 13 24.75 8.76 4.75
CA ARG A 13 25.84 7.78 4.89
C ARG A 13 27.11 8.36 5.50
N ARG A 14 27.30 9.67 5.41
CA ARG A 14 28.46 10.41 5.96
C ARG A 14 28.17 11.06 7.30
N GLY A 15 26.99 10.82 7.89
CA GLY A 15 26.59 11.44 9.15
C GLY A 15 26.39 12.95 9.09
N ILE A 16 26.21 13.50 7.88
CA ILE A 16 25.96 14.93 7.70
C ILE A 16 24.47 15.19 7.88
N PRO A 17 24.03 15.91 8.93
CA PRO A 17 22.64 16.27 9.11
C PRO A 17 22.21 17.17 7.94
N CYS A 18 21.21 16.72 7.20
CA CYS A 18 20.61 17.52 6.15
C CYS A 18 19.11 17.50 6.32
N PHE A 19 18.51 18.66 6.24
CA PHE A 19 17.07 18.85 6.17
C PHE A 19 16.67 18.92 4.70
N SER A 20 15.68 18.15 4.30
CA SER A 20 15.05 18.26 2.98
C SER A 20 13.60 18.68 3.20
N ASP A 21 13.25 19.83 2.70
CA ASP A 21 11.89 20.37 2.68
C ASP A 21 11.07 19.80 1.50
N GLY A 22 11.49 18.67 0.98
CA GLY A 22 10.82 18.00 -0.13
C GLY A 22 9.48 17.42 0.30
N ALA A 23 8.39 18.16 0.08
CA ALA A 23 7.05 17.61 0.18
C ALA A 23 6.92 16.35 -0.71
N ARG A 24 6.40 15.26 -0.15
CA ARG A 24 6.20 13.99 -0.86
C ARG A 24 4.71 13.72 -0.98
N LYS A 25 4.28 13.34 -2.18
CA LYS A 25 2.89 12.93 -2.41
C LYS A 25 2.50 11.79 -1.48
N LEU A 26 1.27 11.82 -0.98
CA LEU A 26 0.72 10.77 -0.14
C LEU A 26 0.81 9.40 -0.84
N SER A 27 0.58 9.32 -2.15
CA SER A 27 0.69 8.09 -2.96
C SER A 27 2.08 7.45 -2.95
N ALA A 28 3.14 8.19 -2.60
CA ALA A 28 4.51 7.68 -2.54
C ALA A 28 4.81 6.88 -1.25
N TYR A 29 3.94 6.94 -0.25
CA TYR A 29 4.12 6.20 1.02
C TYR A 29 3.63 4.76 0.91
N GLY A 30 4.16 3.88 1.78
CA GLY A 30 3.90 2.45 1.74
C GLY A 30 2.41 2.07 1.82
N ALA A 31 1.66 2.70 2.71
CA ALA A 31 0.25 2.35 2.92
C ALA A 31 -0.65 2.70 1.72
N PRO A 32 -0.61 3.92 1.14
CA PRO A 32 -1.31 4.20 -0.12
C PRO A 32 -0.88 3.29 -1.27
N ARG A 33 0.43 3.00 -1.41
CA ARG A 33 0.93 2.08 -2.43
C ARG A 33 0.35 0.68 -2.29
N LEU A 34 0.25 0.16 -1.06
CA LEU A 34 -0.38 -1.13 -0.77
C LEU A 34 -1.85 -1.14 -1.25
N VAL A 35 -2.62 -0.12 -0.88
CA VAL A 35 -4.02 0.04 -1.26
C VAL A 35 -4.19 0.16 -2.78
N LEU A 36 -3.41 1.02 -3.43
CA LEU A 36 -3.47 1.21 -4.88
C LEU A 36 -3.09 -0.06 -5.64
N SER A 37 -2.12 -0.83 -5.15
CA SER A 37 -1.72 -2.10 -5.77
C SER A 37 -2.80 -3.19 -5.59
N ALA A 38 -3.49 -3.22 -4.44
CA ALA A 38 -4.66 -4.09 -4.26
C ALA A 38 -5.80 -3.72 -5.23
N LEU A 39 -6.08 -2.44 -5.41
CA LEU A 39 -7.07 -1.97 -6.39
C LEU A 39 -6.67 -2.30 -7.85
N LYS A 40 -5.37 -2.28 -8.17
CA LYS A 40 -4.88 -2.76 -9.47
C LYS A 40 -5.15 -4.26 -9.65
N CYS A 41 -4.94 -5.09 -8.62
CA CYS A 41 -5.30 -6.51 -8.65
C CYS A 41 -6.81 -6.71 -8.90
N VAL A 42 -7.65 -5.95 -8.22
CA VAL A 42 -9.12 -6.02 -8.40
C VAL A 42 -9.55 -5.62 -9.81
N ASN A 43 -8.97 -4.56 -10.36
CA ASN A 43 -9.43 -3.99 -11.63
C ASN A 43 -8.78 -4.60 -12.88
N ARG A 44 -7.58 -5.21 -12.74
CA ARG A 44 -6.76 -5.70 -13.87
C ARG A 44 -6.39 -7.18 -13.74
N GLY A 45 -6.80 -7.83 -12.65
CA GLY A 45 -6.45 -9.21 -12.35
C GLY A 45 -5.11 -9.35 -11.62
N TYR A 46 -4.85 -10.56 -11.15
CA TYR A 46 -3.63 -10.87 -10.41
C TYR A 46 -2.39 -10.75 -11.31
N ASN A 47 -1.47 -9.91 -10.88
CA ASN A 47 -0.18 -9.73 -11.53
C ASN A 47 0.91 -9.74 -10.46
N LEU A 48 2.01 -10.45 -10.73
CA LEU A 48 3.11 -10.58 -9.78
C LEU A 48 3.62 -9.19 -9.33
N ASN A 49 3.78 -8.25 -10.25
CA ASN A 49 4.27 -6.91 -9.90
C ASN A 49 3.34 -6.21 -8.90
N TYR A 50 2.01 -6.30 -9.07
CA TYR A 50 1.07 -5.68 -8.13
C TYR A 50 1.11 -6.35 -6.75
N ILE A 51 1.25 -7.68 -6.71
CA ILE A 51 1.39 -8.44 -5.47
C ILE A 51 2.71 -8.08 -4.78
N MET A 52 3.82 -8.02 -5.53
CA MET A 52 5.12 -7.63 -4.99
C MET A 52 5.15 -6.17 -4.51
N ASP A 53 4.47 -5.26 -5.22
CA ASP A 53 4.32 -3.87 -4.76
C ASP A 53 3.63 -3.77 -3.40
N MET A 54 2.64 -4.63 -3.12
CA MET A 54 2.01 -4.71 -1.79
C MET A 54 2.95 -5.31 -0.75
N LEU A 55 3.56 -6.46 -1.05
CA LEU A 55 4.42 -7.19 -0.12
C LEU A 55 5.65 -6.37 0.28
N ARG A 56 6.27 -5.67 -0.68
CA ARG A 56 7.48 -4.86 -0.47
C ARG A 56 7.24 -3.51 0.21
N THR A 57 6.02 -3.20 0.62
CA THR A 57 5.76 -2.00 1.44
C THR A 57 6.31 -2.09 2.85
N GLY A 58 6.61 -3.32 3.33
CA GLY A 58 6.99 -3.58 4.72
C GLY A 58 5.82 -3.52 5.72
N LEU A 59 4.58 -3.38 5.22
CA LEU A 59 3.38 -3.21 6.06
C LEU A 59 2.51 -4.47 6.13
N THR A 60 2.98 -5.58 5.57
CA THR A 60 2.25 -6.85 5.56
C THR A 60 2.60 -7.79 6.71
N GLY A 61 3.63 -7.46 7.49
CA GLY A 61 4.14 -8.31 8.55
C GLY A 61 4.86 -9.59 8.07
N ILE A 62 5.09 -9.71 6.74
CA ILE A 62 5.81 -10.83 6.16
C ILE A 62 7.28 -10.47 6.07
N GLU A 63 8.15 -11.40 6.46
CA GLU A 63 9.60 -11.21 6.41
C GLU A 63 10.12 -11.09 4.96
N GLY A 64 11.14 -10.25 4.77
CA GLY A 64 11.71 -10.01 3.45
C GLY A 64 12.22 -11.28 2.76
N GLY A 65 12.84 -12.19 3.51
CA GLY A 65 13.29 -13.48 2.99
C GLY A 65 12.14 -14.36 2.46
N ASP A 66 11.00 -14.37 3.13
CA ASP A 66 9.81 -15.12 2.70
C ASP A 66 9.20 -14.49 1.43
N ILE A 67 9.23 -13.16 1.33
CA ILE A 67 8.79 -12.42 0.14
C ILE A 67 9.68 -12.77 -1.07
N ASP A 68 10.99 -12.82 -0.89
CA ASP A 68 11.93 -13.17 -1.95
C ASP A 68 11.75 -14.63 -2.40
N LEU A 69 11.51 -15.56 -1.47
CA LEU A 69 11.19 -16.96 -1.79
C LEU A 69 9.90 -17.08 -2.59
N PHE A 70 8.86 -16.32 -2.22
CA PHE A 70 7.61 -16.27 -2.96
C PHE A 70 7.80 -15.74 -4.38
N GLU A 71 8.52 -14.63 -4.55
CA GLU A 71 8.79 -14.04 -5.87
C GLU A 71 9.57 -15.03 -6.75
N ASN A 72 10.66 -15.59 -6.23
CA ASN A 72 11.49 -16.55 -6.96
C ASN A 72 10.70 -17.80 -7.38
N TYR A 73 9.81 -18.30 -6.50
CA TYR A 73 8.93 -19.39 -6.81
C TYR A 73 7.97 -19.04 -7.96
N ALA A 74 7.29 -17.89 -7.85
CA ALA A 74 6.34 -17.44 -8.86
C ALA A 74 6.99 -17.24 -10.23
N LEU A 75 8.19 -16.64 -10.26
CA LEU A 75 8.98 -16.44 -11.50
C LEU A 75 9.43 -17.77 -12.10
N ARG A 76 9.99 -18.66 -11.30
CA ARG A 76 10.49 -19.98 -11.75
C ARG A 76 9.37 -20.84 -12.33
N CYS A 77 8.18 -20.82 -11.71
CA CYS A 77 7.02 -21.61 -12.16
C CYS A 77 6.15 -20.88 -13.19
N GLY A 78 6.51 -19.65 -13.61
CA GLY A 78 5.74 -18.86 -14.57
C GLY A 78 4.32 -18.53 -14.10
N ILE A 79 4.15 -18.30 -12.77
CA ILE A 79 2.82 -18.09 -12.19
C ILE A 79 2.33 -16.68 -12.51
N GLY A 80 1.13 -16.61 -13.08
CA GLY A 80 0.45 -15.35 -13.38
C GLY A 80 -1.06 -15.49 -13.38
N GLY A 81 -1.77 -14.39 -13.34
CA GLY A 81 -3.23 -14.36 -13.41
C GLY A 81 -3.90 -15.28 -12.39
N THR A 82 -4.79 -16.12 -12.87
CA THR A 82 -5.52 -17.11 -12.04
C THR A 82 -4.63 -18.21 -11.45
N GLY A 83 -3.38 -18.34 -11.89
CA GLY A 83 -2.41 -19.26 -11.30
C GLY A 83 -2.16 -19.00 -9.82
N PHE A 84 -2.24 -17.73 -9.39
CA PHE A 84 -2.14 -17.36 -7.98
C PHE A 84 -3.28 -17.91 -7.09
N LYS A 85 -4.40 -18.32 -7.67
CA LYS A 85 -5.52 -18.95 -6.92
C LYS A 85 -5.30 -20.43 -6.63
N LYS A 86 -4.31 -21.05 -7.28
CA LYS A 86 -3.97 -22.46 -7.05
C LYS A 86 -2.95 -22.57 -5.92
N PRO A 87 -3.02 -23.61 -5.08
CA PRO A 87 -2.02 -23.86 -4.05
C PRO A 87 -0.62 -24.05 -4.66
N PHE A 88 0.39 -23.60 -3.93
CA PHE A 88 1.79 -23.84 -4.27
C PHE A 88 2.30 -25.10 -3.57
N ASP A 89 3.29 -25.75 -4.13
CA ASP A 89 3.88 -26.99 -3.60
C ASP A 89 5.01 -26.76 -2.59
N GLN A 90 5.39 -25.51 -2.33
CA GLN A 90 6.40 -25.13 -1.35
C GLN A 90 5.78 -24.38 -0.18
N GLU A 91 6.16 -24.74 1.03
CA GLU A 91 5.56 -24.27 2.29
C GLU A 91 5.59 -22.74 2.44
N ILE A 92 6.78 -22.12 2.33
CA ILE A 92 6.93 -20.67 2.54
C ILE A 92 6.22 -19.86 1.44
N PRO A 93 6.44 -20.12 0.12
CA PRO A 93 5.67 -19.46 -0.92
C PRO A 93 4.17 -19.64 -0.79
N GLU A 94 3.69 -20.83 -0.37
CA GLU A 94 2.27 -21.07 -0.13
C GLU A 94 1.71 -20.28 1.04
N LYS A 95 2.45 -20.16 2.13
CA LYS A 95 2.06 -19.33 3.28
C LYS A 95 1.89 -17.87 2.87
N VAL A 96 2.83 -17.31 2.11
CA VAL A 96 2.75 -15.93 1.58
C VAL A 96 1.58 -15.80 0.61
N ARG A 97 1.43 -16.76 -0.33
CA ARG A 97 0.29 -16.78 -1.25
C ARG A 97 -1.04 -16.81 -0.51
N GLY A 98 -1.21 -17.75 0.42
CA GLY A 98 -2.42 -17.89 1.22
C GLY A 98 -2.78 -16.63 1.98
N PHE A 99 -1.77 -15.96 2.57
CA PHE A 99 -1.98 -14.69 3.27
C PHE A 99 -2.50 -13.60 2.34
N ILE A 100 -1.83 -13.35 1.21
CA ILE A 100 -2.13 -12.18 0.37
C ILE A 100 -3.33 -12.43 -0.55
N ILE A 101 -3.44 -13.62 -1.15
CA ILE A 101 -4.50 -13.89 -2.13
C ILE A 101 -5.86 -13.99 -1.46
N SER A 102 -5.97 -14.61 -0.27
CA SER A 102 -7.24 -14.68 0.44
C SER A 102 -7.80 -13.28 0.76
N ARG A 103 -6.93 -12.34 1.15
CA ARG A 103 -7.32 -10.96 1.43
C ARG A 103 -7.74 -10.20 0.18
N ILE A 104 -7.00 -10.38 -0.92
CA ILE A 104 -7.35 -9.77 -2.21
C ILE A 104 -8.66 -10.36 -2.75
N ASP A 105 -8.90 -11.66 -2.64
CA ASP A 105 -10.14 -12.31 -3.11
C ASP A 105 -11.36 -11.81 -2.33
N ASN A 106 -11.25 -11.72 -1.00
CA ASN A 106 -12.30 -11.17 -0.15
C ASN A 106 -12.58 -9.70 -0.50
N PHE A 107 -11.52 -8.91 -0.65
CA PHE A 107 -11.63 -7.51 -1.06
C PHE A 107 -12.25 -7.38 -2.45
N HIS A 108 -11.79 -8.16 -3.42
CA HIS A 108 -12.34 -8.17 -4.77
C HIS A 108 -13.85 -8.42 -4.75
N THR A 109 -14.29 -9.45 -4.03
CA THR A 109 -15.71 -9.82 -3.94
C THR A 109 -16.54 -8.69 -3.33
N ALA A 110 -16.10 -8.14 -2.19
CA ALA A 110 -16.80 -7.06 -1.53
C ALA A 110 -16.83 -5.77 -2.38
N PHE A 111 -15.68 -5.40 -2.96
CA PHE A 111 -15.50 -4.14 -3.68
C PHE A 111 -16.22 -4.11 -5.03
N VAL A 112 -16.20 -5.21 -5.79
CA VAL A 112 -16.86 -5.28 -7.10
C VAL A 112 -18.39 -5.27 -6.94
N ASN A 113 -18.91 -5.96 -5.94
CA ASN A 113 -20.34 -6.02 -5.65
C ASN A 113 -20.88 -4.75 -4.95
N ALA A 114 -20.04 -3.90 -4.43
CA ALA A 114 -20.43 -2.64 -3.80
C ALA A 114 -20.98 -1.66 -4.85
N PRO A 115 -22.22 -1.19 -4.74
CA PRO A 115 -22.84 -0.36 -5.77
C PRO A 115 -22.43 1.11 -5.71
N THR A 116 -22.26 1.66 -4.49
CA THR A 116 -22.01 3.09 -4.27
C THR A 116 -20.56 3.38 -3.90
N ALA A 117 -20.17 4.65 -3.94
CA ALA A 117 -18.86 5.10 -3.46
C ALA A 117 -18.66 4.79 -1.98
N ARG A 118 -19.74 4.95 -1.18
CA ARG A 118 -19.74 4.62 0.25
C ARG A 118 -19.44 3.14 0.50
N ASP A 119 -20.16 2.26 -0.21
CA ASP A 119 -19.98 0.82 -0.04
C ASP A 119 -18.58 0.37 -0.48
N LYS A 120 -18.03 0.97 -1.55
CA LYS A 120 -16.67 0.73 -1.99
C LYS A 120 -15.63 1.22 -0.99
N ALA A 121 -15.84 2.39 -0.38
CA ALA A 121 -14.98 2.90 0.67
C ALA A 121 -15.02 1.99 1.90
N ALA A 122 -16.20 1.49 2.29
CA ALA A 122 -16.35 0.53 3.39
C ALA A 122 -15.63 -0.80 3.10
N ALA A 123 -15.76 -1.33 1.87
CA ALA A 123 -15.04 -2.54 1.46
C ALA A 123 -13.52 -2.34 1.48
N LEU A 124 -13.04 -1.16 1.04
CA LEU A 124 -11.63 -0.81 1.10
C LEU A 124 -11.14 -0.67 2.53
N PHE A 125 -11.91 -0.04 3.41
CA PHE A 125 -11.58 0.08 4.81
C PHE A 125 -11.47 -1.30 5.48
N ALA A 126 -12.42 -2.20 5.25
CA ALA A 126 -12.36 -3.58 5.73
C ALA A 126 -11.12 -4.34 5.22
N PHE A 127 -10.71 -4.09 3.98
CA PHE A 127 -9.44 -4.62 3.46
C PHE A 127 -8.24 -4.08 4.23
N MET A 128 -8.18 -2.76 4.47
CA MET A 128 -7.10 -2.14 5.24
C MET A 128 -7.01 -2.71 6.66
N GLU A 129 -8.15 -2.96 7.31
CA GLU A 129 -8.22 -3.62 8.61
C GLU A 129 -7.74 -5.07 8.54
N SER A 130 -8.17 -5.84 7.52
CA SER A 130 -7.74 -7.23 7.33
C SER A 130 -6.22 -7.36 7.12
N MET A 131 -5.59 -6.32 6.57
CA MET A 131 -4.14 -6.22 6.42
C MET A 131 -3.42 -5.78 7.71
N GLY A 132 -4.14 -5.37 8.76
CA GLY A 132 -3.57 -4.82 9.98
C GLY A 132 -2.81 -3.50 9.72
N LEU A 133 -3.28 -2.71 8.74
CA LEU A 133 -2.53 -1.59 8.20
C LEU A 133 -2.27 -0.49 9.25
N TYR A 134 -3.24 -0.21 10.11
CA TYR A 134 -3.09 0.77 11.18
C TYR A 134 -1.98 0.39 12.16
N ASP A 135 -1.98 -0.86 12.63
CA ASP A 135 -0.97 -1.36 13.57
C ASP A 135 0.42 -1.43 12.92
N SER A 136 0.48 -1.84 11.66
CA SER A 136 1.73 -1.88 10.89
C SER A 136 2.35 -0.49 10.71
N ILE A 137 1.55 0.54 10.44
CA ILE A 137 2.01 1.93 10.36
C ILE A 137 2.50 2.41 11.72
N ASN A 138 1.76 2.15 12.80
CA ASN A 138 2.16 2.54 14.14
C ASN A 138 3.46 1.84 14.57
N GLY A 139 3.62 0.56 14.24
CA GLY A 139 4.85 -0.18 14.45
C GLY A 139 6.03 0.44 13.70
N LEU A 140 5.84 0.80 12.43
CA LEU A 140 6.84 1.49 11.62
C LEU A 140 7.22 2.85 12.23
N VAL A 141 6.25 3.63 12.67
CA VAL A 141 6.47 4.93 13.33
C VAL A 141 7.28 4.76 14.61
N GLY A 142 6.92 3.77 15.44
CA GLY A 142 7.65 3.46 16.66
C GLY A 142 9.11 3.06 16.39
N TRP A 143 9.31 2.19 15.40
CA TRP A 143 10.66 1.78 14.99
C TRP A 143 11.48 2.96 14.45
N LEU A 144 10.91 3.80 13.60
CA LEU A 144 11.60 4.99 13.06
C LEU A 144 12.02 5.96 14.17
N ARG A 145 11.18 6.14 15.20
CA ARG A 145 11.52 6.97 16.36
C ARG A 145 12.66 6.38 17.17
N ALA A 146 12.66 5.07 17.39
CA ALA A 146 13.74 4.38 18.10
C ALA A 146 15.08 4.46 17.36
N GLU A 147 15.06 4.49 16.02
CA GLU A 147 16.23 4.67 15.15
C GLU A 147 16.65 6.17 15.02
N GLY A 148 16.00 7.11 15.74
CA GLY A 148 16.30 8.52 15.65
C GLY A 148 15.84 9.21 14.35
N ARG A 149 15.02 8.53 13.53
CA ARG A 149 14.51 9.02 12.25
C ARG A 149 13.21 9.78 12.44
N HIS A 150 13.21 10.78 13.30
CA HIS A 150 12.02 11.49 13.77
C HIS A 150 11.20 12.10 12.63
N GLN A 151 11.85 12.75 11.66
CA GLN A 151 11.16 13.34 10.51
C GLN A 151 10.31 12.31 9.76
N LEU A 152 10.90 11.15 9.41
CA LEU A 152 10.18 10.09 8.71
C LEU A 152 9.07 9.47 9.57
N ALA A 153 9.27 9.42 10.89
CA ALA A 153 8.24 8.95 11.80
C ALA A 153 7.02 9.88 11.77
N GLU A 154 7.23 11.19 11.85
CA GLU A 154 6.13 12.18 11.81
C GLU A 154 5.43 12.22 10.45
N GLU A 155 6.16 12.08 9.35
CA GLU A 155 5.57 11.92 8.02
C GLU A 155 4.65 10.68 7.98
N ASN A 156 5.15 9.51 8.41
CA ASN A 156 4.36 8.27 8.40
C ASN A 156 3.17 8.29 9.36
N ALA A 157 3.28 8.99 10.50
CA ALA A 157 2.16 9.14 11.44
C ALA A 157 0.95 9.89 10.83
N GLN A 158 1.16 10.74 9.83
CA GLN A 158 0.11 11.46 9.15
C GLN A 158 -0.59 10.65 8.05
N VAL A 159 0.09 9.63 7.49
CA VAL A 159 -0.36 8.88 6.30
C VAL A 159 -1.75 8.29 6.50
N TYR A 160 -1.97 7.54 7.57
CA TYR A 160 -3.24 6.84 7.79
C TYR A 160 -4.41 7.80 7.91
N ARG A 161 -4.25 8.89 8.66
CA ARG A 161 -5.26 9.93 8.82
C ARG A 161 -5.60 10.59 7.48
N LEU A 162 -4.57 10.93 6.68
CA LEU A 162 -4.80 11.52 5.36
C LEU A 162 -5.49 10.56 4.40
N MET A 163 -5.17 9.28 4.44
CA MET A 163 -5.89 8.27 3.65
C MET A 163 -7.37 8.25 4.00
N LEU A 164 -7.72 8.27 5.30
CA LEU A 164 -9.13 8.34 5.73
C LEU A 164 -9.79 9.64 5.29
N THR A 165 -9.09 10.77 5.41
CA THR A 165 -9.60 12.07 4.93
C THR A 165 -9.95 12.03 3.43
N VAL A 166 -9.09 11.43 2.61
CA VAL A 166 -9.35 11.28 1.17
C VAL A 166 -10.58 10.40 0.91
N LEU A 167 -10.74 9.30 1.67
CA LEU A 167 -11.92 8.44 1.55
C LEU A 167 -13.21 9.16 1.95
N ASP A 168 -13.18 9.95 3.02
CA ASP A 168 -14.32 10.75 3.47
C ASP A 168 -14.70 11.82 2.42
N GLN A 169 -13.72 12.51 1.86
CA GLN A 169 -13.95 13.48 0.80
C GLN A 169 -14.52 12.84 -0.47
N LEU A 170 -13.99 11.66 -0.85
CA LEU A 170 -14.50 10.92 -1.99
C LEU A 170 -15.98 10.54 -1.79
N HIS A 171 -16.33 10.08 -0.57
CA HIS A 171 -17.71 9.82 -0.21
C HIS A 171 -18.58 11.09 -0.29
N ALA A 172 -18.11 12.21 0.26
CA ALA A 172 -18.83 13.48 0.25
C ALA A 172 -19.10 14.03 -1.17
N ILE A 173 -18.11 13.87 -2.08
CA ILE A 173 -18.21 14.35 -3.47
C ILE A 173 -19.09 13.43 -4.33
N MET A 174 -18.98 12.12 -4.17
CA MET A 174 -19.68 11.16 -5.03
C MET A 174 -21.07 10.80 -4.53
N GLY A 175 -21.37 11.05 -3.25
CA GLY A 175 -22.66 10.75 -2.64
C GLY A 175 -23.05 9.28 -2.71
N GLU A 176 -24.34 9.02 -2.80
CA GLU A 176 -24.93 7.67 -2.91
C GLU A 176 -25.00 7.18 -4.38
N GLY A 177 -24.36 7.91 -5.30
CA GLY A 177 -24.37 7.54 -6.73
C GLY A 177 -23.61 6.24 -7.00
N ALA A 178 -24.09 5.48 -7.97
CA ALA A 178 -23.41 4.28 -8.42
C ALA A 178 -22.07 4.62 -9.08
N VAL A 179 -21.01 3.87 -8.71
CA VAL A 179 -19.66 4.06 -9.24
C VAL A 179 -19.02 2.72 -9.60
N SER A 180 -18.37 2.65 -10.76
CA SER A 180 -17.60 1.47 -11.12
C SER A 180 -16.33 1.35 -10.30
N ALA A 181 -15.85 0.11 -10.08
CA ALA A 181 -14.60 -0.17 -9.39
C ALA A 181 -13.40 0.59 -10.00
N ARG A 182 -13.36 0.65 -11.33
CA ARG A 182 -12.29 1.35 -12.06
C ARG A 182 -12.32 2.86 -11.83
N ARG A 183 -13.50 3.47 -11.86
CA ARG A 183 -13.65 4.92 -11.64
C ARG A 183 -13.32 5.31 -10.21
N PHE A 184 -13.78 4.52 -9.23
CA PHE A 184 -13.43 4.72 -7.83
C PHE A 184 -11.92 4.68 -7.62
N ALA A 185 -11.23 3.65 -8.15
CA ALA A 185 -9.79 3.52 -8.02
C ALA A 185 -9.03 4.70 -8.64
N ALA A 186 -9.45 5.19 -9.82
CA ALA A 186 -8.83 6.34 -10.48
C ALA A 186 -8.97 7.63 -9.63
N ILE A 187 -10.17 7.89 -9.10
CA ILE A 187 -10.41 9.08 -8.27
C ILE A 187 -9.62 8.99 -6.95
N LEU A 188 -9.54 7.80 -6.36
CA LEU A 188 -8.76 7.61 -5.14
C LEU A 188 -7.25 7.83 -5.38
N GLU A 189 -6.71 7.36 -6.51
CA GLU A 189 -5.32 7.57 -6.88
C GLU A 189 -5.02 9.06 -7.06
N GLU A 190 -5.88 9.80 -7.78
CA GLU A 190 -5.81 11.25 -7.92
C GLU A 190 -5.93 11.97 -6.57
N GLY A 191 -6.84 11.51 -5.69
CA GLY A 191 -6.99 12.03 -4.34
C GLY A 191 -5.71 11.85 -3.51
N PHE A 192 -5.06 10.69 -3.56
CA PHE A 192 -3.78 10.49 -2.89
C PHE A 192 -2.65 11.33 -3.50
N ASP A 193 -2.69 11.58 -4.80
CA ASP A 193 -1.71 12.41 -5.49
C ASP A 193 -1.86 13.91 -5.21
N ALA A 194 -3.06 14.35 -4.82
CA ALA A 194 -3.36 15.74 -4.48
C ALA A 194 -2.83 16.15 -3.09
N TYR A 195 -2.57 15.19 -2.20
CA TYR A 195 -2.02 15.47 -0.89
C TYR A 195 -0.50 15.32 -0.87
N GLU A 196 0.14 16.30 -0.27
CA GLU A 196 1.58 16.29 0.00
C GLU A 196 1.82 16.29 1.51
N ILE A 197 2.78 15.49 1.94
CA ILE A 197 3.24 15.43 3.32
C ILE A 197 4.62 16.08 3.37
N SER A 198 4.76 17.10 4.19
CA SER A 198 6.03 17.69 4.55
C SER A 198 6.25 17.52 6.05
N ALA A 199 7.49 17.29 6.45
CA ALA A 199 7.85 17.44 7.84
C ALA A 199 7.88 18.94 8.16
N ILE A 200 7.01 19.37 9.05
CA ILE A 200 7.12 20.73 9.63
C ILE A 200 8.36 20.71 10.53
N PRO A 201 9.28 21.67 10.39
CA PRO A 201 10.46 21.75 11.25
C PRO A 201 10.10 21.97 12.72
#